data_e8d08e72093efb239787fb2ade185b6f
#
_entry.id   e8d08e72093efb239787fb2ade185b6f
#
_cell.length_a   1.000
_cell.length_b   1.000
_cell.length_c   1.000
_cell.angle_alpha   90.00
_cell.angle_beta   90.00
_cell.angle_gamma   90.00
#
_symmetry.space_group_name_H-M   'P 1'
#
loop_
_entity.id
_entity.type
_entity.pdbx_description
1 polymer ?
#
loop_
_entity_poly.entity_id
_entity_poly.type
_entity_poly.pdbx_seq_one_letter_code
_entity_poly.pdbx_strand_id
1 'polypeptide(L)'
;PRSQCERFTKTTFIRSLRGNRMGVALEFEGDGFSAEGQLNILSEIISVGDIQMTGEGRPFVLLQECQTTGGYPRIGTVIPADLPKLAQTPPGIEISFQMITLKEALNVQKSFEKNINELRRRVRPLIRDPITMTNLLAYQLISGAISANATSEES
;
A
#
# COMPACT_ATOMS: atom_id res chain seq x y z
N PRO A 1 -7.02 6.66 23.31
CA PRO A 1 -7.60 5.86 24.42
C PRO A 1 -7.76 4.40 24.01
N ARG A 2 -7.60 3.45 24.94
CA ARG A 2 -7.69 2.01 24.67
C ARG A 2 -9.04 1.61 24.05
N SER A 3 -10.11 2.25 24.48
CA SER A 3 -11.46 2.07 23.90
C SER A 3 -11.55 2.36 22.40
N GLN A 4 -10.81 3.36 21.92
CA GLN A 4 -10.78 3.69 20.48
C GLN A 4 -10.02 2.62 19.67
N CYS A 5 -8.95 2.05 20.21
CA CYS A 5 -8.23 0.93 19.58
C CYS A 5 -9.11 -0.32 19.51
N GLU A 6 -9.84 -0.63 20.58
CA GLU A 6 -10.79 -1.76 20.59
C GLU A 6 -11.95 -1.57 19.62
N ARG A 7 -12.48 -0.35 19.52
CA ARG A 7 -13.48 0.01 18.51
C ARG A 7 -12.92 -0.12 17.10
N PHE A 8 -11.71 0.37 16.87
CA PHE A 8 -11.05 0.32 15.57
C PHE A 8 -10.91 -1.12 15.03
N THR A 9 -10.50 -2.06 15.88
CA THR A 9 -10.36 -3.47 15.48
C THR A 9 -11.69 -4.19 15.22
N LYS A 10 -12.80 -3.66 15.74
CA LYS A 10 -14.16 -4.20 15.52
C LYS A 10 -14.87 -3.53 14.35
N THR A 11 -14.32 -2.45 13.82
CA THR A 11 -14.92 -1.70 12.72
C THR A 11 -14.48 -2.29 11.39
N THR A 12 -15.44 -2.53 10.51
CA THR A 12 -15.18 -2.80 9.10
C THR A 12 -15.12 -1.48 8.35
N PHE A 13 -14.04 -1.29 7.62
CA PHE A 13 -13.79 -0.09 6.82
C PHE A 13 -14.02 -0.40 5.35
N ILE A 14 -14.38 0.60 4.58
CA ILE A 14 -14.49 0.53 3.13
C ILE A 14 -13.38 1.42 2.54
N ARG A 15 -12.60 0.88 1.60
CA ARG A 15 -11.64 1.71 0.90
C ARG A 15 -12.36 2.77 0.09
N SER A 16 -12.07 4.04 0.40
CA SER A 16 -12.64 5.18 -0.31
C SER A 16 -12.05 5.33 -1.72
N LEU A 17 -12.78 6.03 -2.59
CA LEU A 17 -12.24 6.57 -3.85
C LEU A 17 -11.13 7.61 -3.61
N ARG A 18 -11.14 8.23 -2.42
CA ARG A 18 -10.12 9.19 -2.01
C ARG A 18 -8.84 8.46 -1.66
N GLY A 19 -7.90 8.46 -2.56
CA GLY A 19 -6.59 7.87 -2.36
C GLY A 19 -5.66 8.22 -3.50
N ASN A 20 -4.40 8.36 -3.16
CA ASN A 20 -3.32 8.62 -4.09
C ASN A 20 -2.03 7.97 -3.55
N ARG A 21 -0.88 8.35 -4.10
CA ARG A 21 0.43 7.81 -3.68
C ARG A 21 0.86 8.26 -2.27
N MET A 22 0.20 9.31 -1.72
CA MET A 22 0.44 9.78 -0.35
C MET A 22 -0.31 8.96 0.70
N GLY A 23 -1.48 8.40 0.36
CA GLY A 23 -2.28 7.60 1.29
C GLY A 23 -3.66 7.24 0.80
N VAL A 24 -4.33 6.44 1.59
CA VAL A 24 -5.66 5.87 1.32
C VAL A 24 -6.61 6.26 2.44
N ALA A 25 -7.72 6.91 2.07
CA ALA A 25 -8.81 7.18 2.99
C ALA A 25 -9.68 5.94 3.18
N LEU A 26 -10.13 5.74 4.43
CA LEU A 26 -11.03 4.66 4.80
C LEU A 26 -12.34 5.25 5.30
N GLU A 27 -13.44 4.71 4.83
CA GLU A 27 -14.80 5.08 5.21
C GLU A 27 -15.40 3.98 6.08
N PHE A 28 -16.31 4.34 6.95
CA PHE A 28 -17.07 3.41 7.79
C PHE A 28 -18.36 4.11 8.26
N GLU A 29 -19.32 3.32 8.71
CA GLU A 29 -20.56 3.83 9.28
C GLU A 29 -20.38 4.24 10.75
N GLY A 30 -21.07 5.31 11.16
CA GLY A 30 -21.09 5.81 12.52
C GLY A 30 -20.12 6.97 12.78
N ASP A 31 -19.98 7.31 14.07
CA ASP A 31 -19.22 8.46 14.54
C ASP A 31 -17.71 8.31 14.29
N GLY A 32 -17.05 9.42 14.00
CA GLY A 32 -15.60 9.46 13.83
C GLY A 32 -14.84 8.98 15.09
N PHE A 33 -13.61 8.55 14.89
CA PHE A 33 -12.71 8.25 16.01
C PHE A 33 -12.23 9.55 16.64
N SER A 34 -12.23 9.61 17.96
CA SER A 34 -11.78 10.76 18.73
C SER A 34 -10.47 10.49 19.47
N ALA A 35 -9.61 11.50 19.55
CA ALA A 35 -8.45 11.50 20.41
C ALA A 35 -8.56 12.65 21.41
N GLU A 36 -8.27 12.40 22.68
CA GLU A 36 -8.15 13.46 23.67
C GLU A 36 -7.00 14.40 23.27
N GLY A 37 -7.24 15.72 23.26
CA GLY A 37 -6.23 16.71 22.88
C GLY A 37 -6.05 16.92 21.37
N GLN A 38 -6.97 16.50 20.55
CA GLN A 38 -6.92 16.52 19.08
C GLN A 38 -6.53 17.89 18.46
N LEU A 39 -6.77 18.99 19.17
CA LEU A 39 -6.48 20.36 18.73
C LEU A 39 -5.06 20.86 19.07
N ASN A 40 -4.27 20.10 19.84
CA ASN A 40 -2.98 20.52 20.36
C ASN A 40 -1.83 19.54 20.06
N ILE A 41 -1.96 18.71 19.04
CA ILE A 41 -0.89 17.79 18.67
C ILE A 41 0.17 18.57 17.91
N LEU A 42 1.37 18.68 18.50
CA LEU A 42 2.56 19.14 17.79
C LEU A 42 2.85 18.20 16.61
N SER A 43 3.39 18.78 15.53
CA SER A 43 3.81 17.95 14.39
C SER A 43 4.85 16.94 14.84
N GLU A 44 4.58 15.66 14.58
CA GLU A 44 5.46 14.53 14.86
C GLU A 44 6.03 13.96 13.57
N ILE A 45 7.11 13.18 13.68
CA ILE A 45 7.61 12.37 12.58
C ILE A 45 6.57 11.29 12.26
N ILE A 46 6.18 11.19 10.99
CA ILE A 46 5.26 10.20 10.49
C ILE A 46 5.97 9.24 9.53
N SER A 47 5.45 8.05 9.42
CA SER A 47 6.04 6.98 8.62
C SER A 47 5.00 6.34 7.69
N VAL A 48 5.50 5.74 6.62
CA VAL A 48 4.68 4.91 5.73
C VAL A 48 4.00 3.81 6.55
N GLY A 49 2.70 3.64 6.34
CA GLY A 49 1.86 2.71 7.08
C GLY A 49 1.15 3.30 8.29
N ASP A 50 1.53 4.49 8.76
CA ASP A 50 0.83 5.13 9.87
C ASP A 50 -0.65 5.35 9.52
N ILE A 51 -1.51 5.04 10.47
CA ILE A 51 -2.95 5.24 10.36
C ILE A 51 -3.31 6.50 11.13
N GLN A 52 -3.44 7.59 10.42
CA GLN A 52 -3.80 8.89 10.99
C GLN A 52 -5.31 9.06 11.04
N MET A 53 -5.79 9.74 12.07
CA MET A 53 -7.18 10.17 12.17
C MET A 53 -7.30 11.61 11.69
N THR A 54 -8.10 11.84 10.65
CA THR A 54 -8.42 13.20 10.18
C THR A 54 -9.18 14.00 11.25
N GLY A 55 -9.37 15.29 11.04
CA GLY A 55 -10.17 16.12 11.94
C GLY A 55 -11.62 15.64 12.14
N GLU A 56 -12.16 14.90 11.16
CA GLU A 56 -13.46 14.25 11.24
C GLU A 56 -13.42 12.85 11.88
N GLY A 57 -12.26 12.42 12.34
CA GLY A 57 -12.07 11.09 12.93
C GLY A 57 -12.11 9.95 11.92
N ARG A 58 -11.84 10.23 10.64
CA ARG A 58 -11.77 9.22 9.59
C ARG A 58 -10.33 8.74 9.44
N PRO A 59 -10.09 7.40 9.32
CA PRO A 59 -8.74 6.88 9.17
C PRO A 59 -8.18 7.19 7.77
N PHE A 60 -6.91 7.57 7.75
CA PHE A 60 -6.12 7.76 6.54
C PHE A 60 -4.80 7.02 6.70
N VAL A 61 -4.56 6.02 5.86
CA VAL A 61 -3.33 5.22 5.91
C VAL A 61 -2.29 5.82 4.99
N LEU A 62 -1.14 6.17 5.55
CA LEU A 62 -0.05 6.81 4.83
C LEU A 62 0.68 5.81 3.93
N LEU A 63 0.97 6.22 2.70
CA LEU A 63 1.71 5.47 1.70
C LEU A 63 3.06 6.13 1.37
N GLN A 64 3.73 5.63 0.35
CA GLN A 64 5.14 5.91 0.03
C GLN A 64 5.48 7.39 -0.20
N GLU A 65 4.55 8.20 -0.67
CA GLU A 65 4.76 9.63 -0.92
C GLU A 65 4.15 10.53 0.17
N CYS A 66 3.91 9.99 1.37
CA CYS A 66 3.45 10.79 2.49
C CYS A 66 4.52 11.81 2.93
N GLN A 67 4.06 12.84 3.62
CA GLN A 67 4.95 13.84 4.23
C GLN A 67 5.81 13.19 5.32
N THR A 68 6.87 13.87 5.74
CA THR A 68 7.78 13.39 6.80
C THR A 68 7.31 13.79 8.20
N THR A 69 6.44 14.80 8.29
CA THR A 69 5.87 15.30 9.55
C THR A 69 4.38 15.51 9.41
N GLY A 70 3.63 15.31 10.48
CA GLY A 70 2.18 15.50 10.51
C GLY A 70 1.68 15.75 11.92
N GLY A 71 0.54 16.46 12.03
CA GLY A 71 -0.10 16.83 13.30
C GLY A 71 -1.39 16.06 13.59
N TYR A 72 -1.68 14.99 12.88
CA TYR A 72 -2.86 14.16 13.14
C TYR A 72 -2.54 13.00 14.09
N PRO A 73 -3.46 12.69 15.03
CA PRO A 73 -3.29 11.55 15.92
C PRO A 73 -3.18 10.23 15.14
N ARG A 74 -2.33 9.35 15.62
CA ARG A 74 -2.18 7.99 15.07
C ARG A 74 -2.84 6.96 15.97
N ILE A 75 -3.50 5.97 15.37
CA ILE A 75 -4.08 4.85 16.12
C ILE A 75 -3.19 3.60 16.03
N GLY A 76 -2.35 3.51 15.05
CA GLY A 76 -1.44 2.40 14.82
C GLY A 76 -0.68 2.56 13.52
N THR A 77 0.07 1.51 13.16
CA THR A 77 0.84 1.46 11.91
C THR A 77 0.62 0.11 11.24
N VAL A 78 0.32 0.11 9.95
CA VAL A 78 0.23 -1.11 9.13
C VAL A 78 1.63 -1.67 8.92
N ILE A 79 1.79 -2.97 9.16
CA ILE A 79 3.09 -3.63 8.94
C ILE A 79 3.48 -3.61 7.45
N PRO A 80 4.79 -3.51 7.11
CA PRO A 80 5.22 -3.40 5.72
C PRO A 80 4.76 -4.56 4.84
N ALA A 81 4.65 -5.78 5.37
CA ALA A 81 4.16 -6.94 4.65
C ALA A 81 2.70 -6.81 4.15
N ASP A 82 1.88 -6.00 4.81
CA ASP A 82 0.46 -5.81 4.45
C ASP A 82 0.20 -4.51 3.67
N LEU A 83 1.14 -3.59 3.62
CA LEU A 83 1.02 -2.34 2.86
C LEU A 83 0.70 -2.56 1.37
N PRO A 84 1.33 -3.52 0.66
CA PRO A 84 0.98 -3.78 -0.74
C PRO A 84 -0.47 -4.23 -0.92
N LYS A 85 -1.02 -5.00 0.02
CA LYS A 85 -2.43 -5.42 -0.01
C LYS A 85 -3.35 -4.20 0.09
N LEU A 86 -3.10 -3.33 1.07
CA LEU A 86 -3.88 -2.12 1.26
C LEU A 86 -3.81 -1.19 0.06
N ALA A 87 -2.60 -0.94 -0.46
CA ALA A 87 -2.39 -0.04 -1.58
C ALA A 87 -3.08 -0.53 -2.86
N GLN A 88 -3.16 -1.84 -3.06
CA GLN A 88 -3.75 -2.47 -4.25
C GLN A 88 -5.24 -2.82 -4.09
N THR A 89 -5.80 -2.69 -2.90
CA THR A 89 -7.23 -2.94 -2.67
C THR A 89 -8.05 -1.95 -3.50
N PRO A 90 -8.99 -2.41 -4.34
CA PRO A 90 -9.87 -1.51 -5.10
C PRO A 90 -10.80 -0.71 -4.18
N PRO A 91 -11.25 0.48 -4.62
CA PRO A 91 -12.29 1.23 -3.92
C PRO A 91 -13.57 0.40 -3.74
N GLY A 92 -14.26 0.60 -2.62
CA GLY A 92 -15.49 -0.13 -2.28
C GLY A 92 -15.27 -1.48 -1.61
N ILE A 93 -14.02 -1.96 -1.53
CA ILE A 93 -13.71 -3.22 -0.85
C ILE A 93 -13.58 -3.01 0.65
N GLU A 94 -14.11 -3.96 1.40
CA GLU A 94 -14.03 -4.00 2.86
C GLU A 94 -12.63 -4.34 3.36
N ILE A 95 -12.21 -3.65 4.41
CA ILE A 95 -10.91 -3.80 5.08
C ILE A 95 -11.16 -3.88 6.59
N SER A 96 -10.53 -4.82 7.24
CA SER A 96 -10.49 -4.93 8.70
C SER A 96 -9.04 -4.92 9.19
N PHE A 97 -8.83 -4.45 10.42
CA PHE A 97 -7.51 -4.39 11.04
C PHE A 97 -7.47 -5.25 12.29
N GLN A 98 -6.35 -5.90 12.50
CA GLN A 98 -6.05 -6.65 13.71
C GLN A 98 -4.82 -6.04 14.38
N MET A 99 -4.92 -5.75 15.67
CA MET A 99 -3.75 -5.36 16.46
C MET A 99 -2.93 -6.59 16.80
N ILE A 100 -1.65 -6.53 16.52
CA ILE A 100 -0.68 -7.59 16.80
C ILE A 100 0.48 -7.05 17.60
N THR A 101 1.19 -7.93 18.27
CA THR A 101 2.43 -7.58 18.99
C THR A 101 3.58 -7.32 18.03
N LEU A 102 4.60 -6.57 18.48
CA LEU A 102 5.82 -6.36 17.69
C LEU A 102 6.49 -7.68 17.28
N LYS A 103 6.47 -8.68 18.18
CA LYS A 103 7.05 -10.00 17.90
C LYS A 103 6.31 -10.71 16.75
N GLU A 104 4.98 -10.65 16.74
CA GLU A 104 4.15 -11.19 15.66
C GLU A 104 4.41 -10.43 14.35
N ALA A 105 4.44 -9.09 14.40
CA ALA A 105 4.74 -8.25 13.25
C ALA A 105 6.09 -8.61 12.60
N LEU A 106 7.14 -8.78 13.41
CA LEU A 106 8.46 -9.19 12.93
C LEU A 106 8.45 -10.60 12.31
N ASN A 107 7.68 -11.53 12.86
CA ASN A 107 7.56 -12.88 12.29
C ASN A 107 6.85 -12.85 10.93
N VAL A 108 5.77 -12.08 10.81
CA VAL A 108 5.05 -11.91 9.53
C VAL A 108 5.97 -11.28 8.49
N GLN A 109 6.71 -10.22 8.87
CA GLN A 109 7.66 -9.56 7.98
C GLN A 109 8.75 -10.51 7.47
N LYS A 110 9.38 -11.29 8.35
CA LYS A 110 10.38 -12.30 7.97
C LYS A 110 9.82 -13.35 7.01
N SER A 111 8.59 -13.81 7.26
CA SER A 111 7.93 -14.77 6.37
C SER A 111 7.65 -14.16 5.00
N PHE A 112 7.22 -12.92 4.96
CA PHE A 112 7.00 -12.18 3.70
C PHE A 112 8.30 -12.06 2.90
N GLU A 113 9.39 -11.63 3.52
CA GLU A 113 10.71 -11.50 2.88
C GLU A 113 11.22 -12.83 2.34
N LYS A 114 11.06 -13.91 3.12
CA LYS A 114 11.39 -15.27 2.69
C LYS A 114 10.61 -15.65 1.43
N ASN A 115 9.31 -15.42 1.42
CA ASN A 115 8.45 -15.72 0.26
C ASN A 115 8.87 -14.93 -0.99
N ILE A 116 9.20 -13.64 -0.85
CA ILE A 116 9.70 -12.83 -1.97
C ILE A 116 11.02 -13.37 -2.52
N ASN A 117 11.94 -13.78 -1.64
CA ASN A 117 13.21 -14.35 -2.05
C ASN A 117 13.04 -15.73 -2.74
N GLU A 118 12.06 -16.52 -2.31
CA GLU A 118 11.72 -17.78 -2.98
C GLU A 118 11.10 -17.56 -4.37
N LEU A 119 10.24 -16.51 -4.52
CA LEU A 119 9.68 -16.15 -5.83
C LEU A 119 10.79 -15.82 -6.84
N ARG A 120 11.79 -15.03 -6.43
CA ARG A 120 12.95 -14.70 -7.31
C ARG A 120 13.64 -15.94 -7.87
N ARG A 121 13.71 -17.03 -7.08
CA ARG A 121 14.32 -18.31 -7.51
C ARG A 121 13.45 -19.09 -8.49
N ARG A 122 12.13 -18.79 -8.55
CA ARG A 122 11.16 -19.45 -9.44
C ARG A 122 10.96 -18.70 -10.76
N VAL A 123 11.47 -17.47 -10.88
CA VAL A 123 11.42 -16.72 -12.13
C VAL A 123 12.24 -17.45 -13.20
N ARG A 124 11.59 -17.75 -14.31
CA ARG A 124 12.21 -18.35 -15.49
C ARG A 124 11.90 -17.47 -16.70
N PRO A 125 12.81 -17.40 -17.69
CA PRO A 125 12.53 -16.74 -18.94
C PRO A 125 11.30 -17.38 -19.60
N LEU A 126 10.36 -16.57 -20.02
CA LEU A 126 9.23 -17.04 -20.81
C LEU A 126 9.68 -17.18 -22.26
N ILE A 127 10.17 -18.36 -22.63
CA ILE A 127 10.52 -18.69 -24.01
C ILE A 127 9.21 -19.00 -24.73
N ARG A 128 8.87 -18.17 -25.72
CA ARG A 128 7.70 -18.37 -26.59
C ARG A 128 8.18 -18.85 -27.94
N ASP A 129 7.57 -19.92 -28.45
CA ASP A 129 7.82 -20.38 -29.80
C ASP A 129 6.99 -19.51 -30.79
N PRO A 130 7.64 -18.74 -31.67
CA PRO A 130 6.94 -17.91 -32.66
C PRO A 130 5.96 -18.70 -33.57
N ILE A 131 6.22 -19.97 -33.80
CA ILE A 131 5.36 -20.84 -34.65
C ILE A 131 3.99 -21.06 -33.99
N THR A 132 3.93 -21.09 -32.66
CA THR A 132 2.69 -21.30 -31.90
C THR A 132 1.92 -20.02 -31.59
N MET A 133 2.46 -18.85 -31.92
CA MET A 133 1.82 -17.57 -31.66
C MET A 133 0.76 -17.26 -32.70
N THR A 134 -0.50 -17.19 -32.27
CA THR A 134 -1.63 -16.86 -33.14
C THR A 134 -1.67 -15.40 -33.60
N ASN A 135 -1.04 -14.50 -32.83
CA ASN A 135 -1.00 -13.06 -33.15
C ASN A 135 0.38 -12.47 -32.81
N LEU A 136 1.35 -12.67 -33.65
CA LEU A 136 2.72 -12.15 -33.49
C LEU A 136 2.79 -10.63 -33.40
N LEU A 137 1.87 -9.90 -34.07
CA LEU A 137 1.85 -8.44 -34.08
C LEU A 137 1.42 -7.83 -32.72
N ALA A 138 0.77 -8.63 -31.86
CA ALA A 138 0.40 -8.19 -30.51
C ALA A 138 1.58 -8.26 -29.50
N TYR A 139 2.71 -8.83 -29.90
CA TYR A 139 3.87 -9.00 -29.04
C TYR A 139 4.99 -8.03 -29.41
N GLN A 140 5.56 -7.41 -28.41
CA GLN A 140 6.79 -6.65 -28.60
C GLN A 140 7.96 -7.63 -28.70
N LEU A 141 8.43 -7.87 -29.91
CA LEU A 141 9.51 -8.81 -30.21
C LEU A 141 10.90 -8.19 -30.06
N ILE A 142 10.99 -6.87 -30.00
CA ILE A 142 12.23 -6.12 -29.84
C ILE A 142 12.30 -5.59 -28.42
N SER A 143 13.34 -5.98 -27.70
CA SER A 143 13.61 -5.43 -26.34
C SER A 143 14.61 -4.27 -26.46
N GLY A 144 14.25 -3.12 -25.87
CA GLY A 144 15.09 -1.92 -25.83
C GLY A 144 14.44 -0.72 -26.50
N ALA A 145 15.06 0.44 -26.35
CA ALA A 145 14.69 1.68 -27.05
C ALA A 145 15.41 1.72 -28.41
N ILE A 146 14.63 1.91 -29.48
CA ILE A 146 15.18 2.14 -30.82
C ILE A 146 15.26 3.65 -31.02
N SER A 147 16.46 4.19 -31.25
CA SER A 147 16.64 5.58 -31.66
C SER A 147 16.23 5.73 -33.12
N ALA A 148 15.42 6.72 -33.44
CA ALA A 148 15.02 7.04 -34.82
C ALA A 148 16.22 7.41 -35.72
N ASN A 149 17.35 7.74 -35.13
CA ASN A 149 18.57 8.10 -35.85
C ASN A 149 19.49 6.90 -36.16
N ALA A 150 19.16 5.69 -35.73
CA ALA A 150 20.01 4.51 -35.94
C ALA A 150 19.91 3.89 -37.35
N THR A 151 19.02 4.41 -38.22
CA THR A 151 18.78 3.87 -39.55
C THR A 151 19.46 4.67 -40.68
N SER A 152 20.27 5.70 -40.37
CA SER A 152 20.86 6.57 -41.38
C SER A 152 22.36 6.38 -41.66
N GLU A 153 23.03 5.37 -41.06
CA GLU A 153 24.46 5.13 -41.28
C GLU A 153 24.78 3.69 -41.74
N GLU A 154 24.10 3.22 -42.76
CA GLU A 154 24.61 2.11 -43.60
C GLU A 154 24.11 2.33 -45.03
N SER A 155 24.88 3.15 -45.78
CA SER A 155 24.86 3.15 -47.25
C SER A 155 26.27 3.40 -47.76
#